data_0779a72b2194b77f28e90609c7b82fbf
#
_entry.id   0779a72b2194b77f28e90609c7b82fbf
#
_cell.length_a   1.000
_cell.length_b   1.000
_cell.length_c   1.000
_cell.angle_alpha   90.00
_cell.angle_beta   90.00
_cell.angle_gamma   90.00
#
_symmetry.space_group_name_H-M   'P 1'
#
loop_
_entity.id
_entity.type
_entity.pdbx_description
1 polymer ?
#
loop_
_entity_poly.entity_id
_entity_poly.type
_entity_poly.pdbx_seq_one_letter_code
_entity_poly.pdbx_strand_id
1 'polypeptide(L)'
;MVILCYNEYMKILDKRIKRSDLDKSQFVMDDEMVKGVVDVKKGLLAIDAELHADLEKMLLESGSDQFDLWGINLYFDGELVEFESMINIRPAQGNRSRGVEDESTREEIIKIVNNWIEND
;
A
#
# COMPACT_ATOMS: atom_id res chain seq x y z
N MET A 1 -17.45 -2.45 18.18
CA MET A 1 -16.53 -2.05 17.11
C MET A 1 -17.20 -2.24 15.76
N VAL A 2 -17.12 -1.24 14.93
CA VAL A 2 -17.63 -1.36 13.57
C VAL A 2 -16.57 -2.05 12.73
N ILE A 3 -16.94 -3.18 12.17
CA ILE A 3 -16.08 -3.89 11.23
C ILE A 3 -16.40 -3.33 9.86
N LEU A 4 -15.46 -2.67 9.27
CA LEU A 4 -15.59 -2.14 7.92
C LEU A 4 -15.25 -3.27 6.97
N CYS A 5 -16.27 -4.03 6.59
CA CYS A 5 -16.08 -5.17 5.72
C CYS A 5 -16.15 -4.75 4.26
N TYR A 6 -15.00 -4.40 3.70
CA TYR A 6 -14.88 -4.29 2.26
C TYR A 6 -14.85 -5.69 1.65
N ASN A 7 -14.02 -6.52 2.23
CA ASN A 7 -13.98 -7.97 2.03
C ASN A 7 -13.09 -8.57 3.11
N GLU A 8 -13.05 -9.87 3.21
CA GLU A 8 -12.29 -10.55 4.27
C GLU A 8 -10.77 -10.61 4.02
N TYR A 9 -10.33 -10.24 2.81
CA TYR A 9 -8.92 -10.31 2.42
C TYR A 9 -8.19 -8.99 2.55
N MET A 10 -8.89 -7.89 2.38
CA MET A 10 -8.38 -6.55 2.53
C MET A 10 -7.95 -6.32 3.97
N LYS A 11 -6.72 -5.92 4.21
CA LYS A 11 -6.22 -5.81 5.59
C LYS A 11 -5.14 -4.74 5.75
N ILE A 12 -5.17 -4.12 6.93
CA ILE A 12 -4.05 -3.35 7.43
C ILE A 12 -3.19 -4.35 8.19
N LEU A 13 -1.93 -4.52 7.79
CA LEU A 13 -1.07 -5.52 8.41
C LEU A 13 -0.85 -5.23 9.89
N ASP A 14 -1.01 -6.23 10.72
CA ASP A 14 -0.77 -6.17 12.17
C ASP A 14 0.42 -7.01 12.60
N LYS A 15 1.01 -7.75 11.66
CA LYS A 15 2.23 -8.53 11.89
C LYS A 15 3.02 -8.62 10.58
N ARG A 16 4.32 -8.83 10.69
CA ARG A 16 5.21 -8.96 9.55
C ARG A 16 4.88 -10.22 8.76
N ILE A 17 4.84 -10.08 7.43
CA ILE A 17 4.61 -11.22 6.53
C ILE A 17 5.84 -11.44 5.67
N LYS A 18 5.91 -12.59 5.01
CA LYS A 18 6.97 -12.90 4.04
C LYS A 18 6.55 -12.47 2.65
N ARG A 19 7.51 -12.04 1.84
CA ARG A 19 7.23 -11.70 0.45
C ARG A 19 6.58 -12.87 -0.29
N SER A 20 7.03 -14.09 0.01
CA SER A 20 6.45 -15.30 -0.59
C SER A 20 4.97 -15.51 -0.24
N ASP A 21 4.46 -14.84 0.79
CA ASP A 21 3.05 -14.91 1.15
C ASP A 21 2.16 -14.05 0.26
N LEU A 22 2.73 -13.15 -0.53
CA LEU A 22 1.95 -12.24 -1.39
C LEU A 22 1.12 -13.00 -2.43
N ASP A 23 1.59 -14.14 -2.90
CA ASP A 23 0.87 -14.95 -3.89
C ASP A 23 -0.41 -15.58 -3.35
N LYS A 24 -0.59 -15.56 -2.03
CA LYS A 24 -1.80 -16.08 -1.36
C LYS A 24 -2.88 -15.01 -1.26
N SER A 25 -2.63 -13.81 -1.75
CA SER A 25 -3.58 -12.71 -1.73
C SER A 25 -4.77 -13.02 -2.63
N GLN A 26 -5.93 -12.44 -2.30
CA GLN A 26 -7.15 -12.63 -3.09
C GLN A 26 -7.09 -11.87 -4.42
N PHE A 27 -6.54 -10.65 -4.39
CA PHE A 27 -6.49 -9.79 -5.57
C PHE A 27 -5.07 -9.70 -6.12
N VAL A 28 -4.59 -10.82 -6.66
CA VAL A 28 -3.31 -10.85 -7.38
C VAL A 28 -3.55 -10.34 -8.80
N MET A 29 -2.81 -9.30 -9.20
CA MET A 29 -2.93 -8.68 -10.52
C MET A 29 -1.86 -9.22 -11.45
N ASP A 30 -2.27 -9.63 -12.66
CA ASP A 30 -1.35 -10.15 -13.68
C ASP A 30 -0.46 -11.30 -13.17
N ASP A 31 -0.96 -12.05 -12.19
CA ASP A 31 -0.28 -13.19 -11.53
C ASP A 31 1.08 -12.84 -10.92
N GLU A 32 1.35 -11.56 -10.66
CA GLU A 32 2.67 -11.18 -10.16
C GLU A 32 2.71 -10.08 -9.09
N MET A 33 1.58 -9.41 -8.81
CA MET A 33 1.62 -8.31 -7.84
C MET A 33 0.33 -8.09 -7.08
N VAL A 34 0.45 -7.41 -5.95
CA VAL A 34 -0.69 -7.02 -5.09
C VAL A 34 -0.62 -5.53 -4.84
N LYS A 35 -1.78 -4.87 -4.81
CA LYS A 35 -1.84 -3.45 -4.49
C LYS A 35 -1.64 -3.21 -3.00
N GLY A 36 -0.97 -2.11 -2.67
CA GLY A 36 -0.77 -1.66 -1.30
C GLY A 36 -0.97 -0.16 -1.17
N VAL A 37 -1.28 0.28 0.05
CA VAL A 37 -1.28 1.70 0.41
C VAL A 37 -0.55 1.85 1.74
N VAL A 38 0.39 2.80 1.77
CA VAL A 38 1.22 3.08 2.94
C VAL A 38 0.75 4.38 3.59
N ASP A 39 0.66 4.38 4.91
CA ASP A 39 0.52 5.60 5.72
C ASP A 39 1.92 5.95 6.22
N VAL A 40 2.53 6.98 5.64
CA VAL A 40 3.92 7.34 5.97
C VAL A 40 4.07 7.97 7.36
N LYS A 41 2.99 8.51 7.91
CA LYS A 41 3.03 9.11 9.24
C LYS A 41 2.93 8.05 10.32
N LYS A 42 2.01 7.10 10.17
CA LYS A 42 1.75 6.06 11.17
C LYS A 42 2.57 4.78 10.94
N GLY A 43 3.22 4.65 9.80
CA GLY A 43 3.98 3.46 9.47
C GLY A 43 3.12 2.24 9.20
N LEU A 44 1.94 2.43 8.59
CA LEU A 44 1.01 1.35 8.30
C LEU A 44 1.11 0.92 6.85
N LEU A 45 0.80 -0.34 6.59
CA LEU A 45 0.69 -0.90 5.25
C LEU A 45 -0.61 -1.70 5.14
N ALA A 46 -1.47 -1.28 4.22
CA ALA A 46 -2.69 -2.00 3.89
C ALA A 46 -2.50 -2.67 2.53
N ILE A 47 -2.96 -3.91 2.39
CA ILE A 47 -2.80 -4.70 1.17
C ILE A 47 -4.06 -5.46 0.80
N ASP A 48 -4.05 -5.94 -0.45
CA ASP A 48 -4.97 -6.95 -0.95
C ASP A 48 -6.38 -6.44 -1.22
N ALA A 49 -6.46 -5.49 -2.14
CA ALA A 49 -7.72 -5.02 -2.69
C ALA A 49 -7.63 -4.96 -4.21
N GLU A 50 -8.78 -4.94 -4.84
CA GLU A 50 -8.85 -4.76 -6.29
C GLU A 50 -8.40 -3.36 -6.71
N LEU A 51 -8.69 -2.34 -5.88
CA LEU A 51 -8.35 -0.96 -6.16
C LEU A 51 -7.57 -0.33 -5.01
N HIS A 52 -6.58 0.50 -5.34
CA HIS A 52 -5.89 1.31 -4.32
C HIS A 52 -6.87 2.16 -3.52
N ALA A 53 -7.90 2.70 -4.19
CA ALA A 53 -8.91 3.53 -3.52
C ALA A 53 -9.63 2.80 -2.38
N ASP A 54 -9.80 1.50 -2.48
CA ASP A 54 -10.44 0.71 -1.42
C ASP A 54 -9.55 0.65 -0.18
N LEU A 55 -8.24 0.48 -0.38
CA LEU A 55 -7.28 0.48 0.72
C LEU A 55 -7.15 1.87 1.36
N GLU A 56 -7.15 2.91 0.52
CA GLU A 56 -7.14 4.29 1.00
C GLU A 56 -8.35 4.55 1.89
N LYS A 57 -9.53 4.16 1.43
CA LYS A 57 -10.77 4.34 2.19
C LYS A 57 -10.71 3.62 3.53
N MET A 58 -10.22 2.38 3.55
CA MET A 58 -10.08 1.61 4.78
C MET A 58 -9.15 2.31 5.77
N LEU A 59 -8.03 2.84 5.32
CA LEU A 59 -7.11 3.58 6.17
C LEU A 59 -7.71 4.89 6.68
N LEU A 60 -8.42 5.63 5.82
CA LEU A 60 -9.10 6.86 6.22
C LEU A 60 -10.12 6.57 7.32
N GLU A 61 -10.89 5.51 7.17
CA GLU A 61 -11.90 5.12 8.16
C GLU A 61 -11.27 4.64 9.46
N SER A 62 -10.03 4.16 9.41
CA SER A 62 -9.29 3.75 10.62
C SER A 62 -8.54 4.91 11.30
N GLY A 63 -8.61 6.11 10.74
CA GLY A 63 -8.02 7.30 11.35
C GLY A 63 -6.82 7.89 10.65
N SER A 64 -6.45 7.39 9.47
CA SER A 64 -5.37 7.98 8.68
C SER A 64 -5.81 9.29 8.03
N ASP A 65 -4.84 10.13 7.69
CA ASP A 65 -5.05 11.37 6.95
C ASP A 65 -4.65 11.11 5.50
N GLN A 66 -5.50 11.50 4.55
CA GLN A 66 -5.23 11.30 3.12
C GLN A 66 -3.87 11.85 2.69
N PHE A 67 -3.45 12.96 3.28
CA PHE A 67 -2.16 13.58 2.99
C PHE A 67 -1.00 12.61 3.15
N ASP A 68 -1.12 11.64 4.06
CA ASP A 68 -0.06 10.70 4.40
C ASP A 68 -0.12 9.38 3.64
N LEU A 69 -1.15 9.18 2.80
CA LEU A 69 -1.39 7.90 2.13
C LEU A 69 -0.83 7.87 0.71
N TRP A 70 -0.09 6.81 0.39
CA TRP A 70 0.52 6.62 -0.92
C TRP A 70 0.27 5.20 -1.43
N GLY A 71 -0.15 5.12 -2.70
CA GLY A 71 -0.41 3.84 -3.36
C GLY A 71 0.85 3.27 -4.01
N ILE A 72 1.03 1.97 -3.83
CA ILE A 72 2.15 1.22 -4.38
C ILE A 72 1.66 -0.13 -4.91
N ASN A 73 2.52 -0.78 -5.67
CA ASN A 73 2.32 -2.18 -6.08
C ASN A 73 3.46 -3.00 -5.50
N LEU A 74 3.12 -4.18 -4.98
CA LEU A 74 4.08 -5.09 -4.36
C LEU A 74 4.23 -6.32 -5.26
N TYR A 75 5.43 -6.53 -5.79
CA TYR A 75 5.71 -7.60 -6.74
C TYR A 75 6.28 -8.84 -6.07
N PHE A 76 5.96 -10.00 -6.61
CA PHE A 76 6.47 -11.29 -6.10
C PHE A 76 7.95 -11.45 -6.38
N ASP A 77 8.43 -10.93 -7.51
CA ASP A 77 9.81 -11.03 -7.96
C ASP A 77 10.35 -9.68 -8.38
N GLY A 78 11.67 -9.56 -8.49
CA GLY A 78 12.32 -8.34 -8.92
C GLY A 78 12.23 -7.26 -7.85
N GLU A 79 12.07 -6.00 -8.26
CA GLU A 79 11.85 -4.90 -7.34
C GLU A 79 10.54 -5.11 -6.59
N LEU A 80 10.60 -5.10 -5.27
CA LEU A 80 9.43 -5.34 -4.44
C LEU A 80 8.38 -4.25 -4.60
N VAL A 81 8.80 -2.97 -4.65
CA VAL A 81 7.89 -1.82 -4.62
C VAL A 81 7.92 -1.08 -5.95
N GLU A 82 6.73 -0.86 -6.51
CA GLU A 82 6.54 0.05 -7.62
C GLU A 82 5.66 1.20 -7.16
N PHE A 83 6.09 2.43 -7.41
CA PHE A 83 5.31 3.63 -7.07
C PHE A 83 4.38 3.98 -8.21
N GLU A 84 3.19 3.39 -8.21
CA GLU A 84 2.23 3.54 -9.29
C GLU A 84 0.81 3.41 -8.77
N SER A 85 0.05 4.51 -8.76
CA SER A 85 -1.35 4.51 -8.38
C SER A 85 -2.03 5.83 -8.74
N MET A 86 -3.28 5.75 -9.17
CA MET A 86 -4.09 6.94 -9.43
C MET A 86 -4.27 7.79 -8.17
N ILE A 87 -4.29 7.18 -6.98
CA ILE A 87 -4.47 7.96 -5.74
C ILE A 87 -3.29 8.88 -5.44
N ASN A 88 -2.15 8.65 -6.09
CA ASN A 88 -0.95 9.48 -5.90
C ASN A 88 -1.04 10.83 -6.63
N ILE A 89 -1.96 10.98 -7.57
CA ILE A 89 -2.11 12.23 -8.31
C ILE A 89 -2.75 13.26 -7.39
N ARG A 90 -1.92 14.13 -6.85
CA ARG A 90 -2.32 15.18 -5.88
C ARG A 90 -1.55 16.47 -6.15
N PRO A 91 -2.00 17.26 -7.16
CA PRO A 91 -1.30 18.49 -7.51
C PRO A 91 -1.16 19.48 -6.36
N ALA A 92 -2.16 19.52 -5.45
CA ALA A 92 -2.12 20.40 -4.29
C ALA A 92 -0.99 20.04 -3.31
N GLN A 93 -0.48 18.80 -3.35
CA GLN A 93 0.68 18.35 -2.58
C GLN A 93 1.96 18.37 -3.40
N GLY A 94 1.91 18.87 -4.62
CA GLY A 94 3.07 18.91 -5.51
C GLY A 94 3.34 17.60 -6.23
N ASN A 95 2.47 16.60 -6.08
CA ASN A 95 2.65 15.31 -6.76
C ASN A 95 1.69 15.20 -7.94
N ARG A 96 2.20 15.35 -9.17
CA ARG A 96 1.39 15.45 -10.38
C ARG A 96 1.35 14.15 -11.18
N SER A 97 2.19 13.19 -10.84
CA SER A 97 2.26 11.90 -11.53
C SER A 97 1.55 10.82 -10.72
N ARG A 98 1.45 9.63 -11.31
CA ARG A 98 0.96 8.43 -10.62
C ARG A 98 2.02 7.82 -9.72
N GLY A 99 3.26 8.27 -9.84
CA GLY A 99 4.35 7.86 -8.96
C GLY A 99 4.41 8.71 -7.71
N VAL A 100 5.52 8.61 -6.99
CA VAL A 100 5.83 9.44 -5.83
C VAL A 100 7.08 10.24 -6.20
N GLU A 101 6.91 11.56 -6.34
CA GLU A 101 7.99 12.41 -6.87
C GLU A 101 9.02 12.80 -5.82
N ASP A 102 8.60 12.91 -4.56
CA ASP A 102 9.49 13.29 -3.48
C ASP A 102 10.35 12.11 -3.04
N GLU A 103 11.68 12.28 -3.17
CA GLU A 103 12.62 11.21 -2.85
C GLU A 103 12.55 10.76 -1.39
N SER A 104 12.41 11.71 -0.47
CA SER A 104 12.37 11.35 0.95
C SER A 104 11.09 10.57 1.29
N THR A 105 9.99 10.87 0.61
CA THR A 105 8.74 10.12 0.75
C THR A 105 8.92 8.68 0.23
N ARG A 106 9.57 8.52 -0.93
CA ARG A 106 9.88 7.19 -1.46
C ARG A 106 10.72 6.37 -0.49
N GLU A 107 11.74 6.98 0.08
CA GLU A 107 12.61 6.30 1.06
C GLU A 107 11.83 5.85 2.29
N GLU A 108 10.93 6.71 2.78
CA GLU A 108 10.09 6.37 3.93
C GLU A 108 9.14 5.23 3.60
N ILE A 109 8.56 5.23 2.41
CA ILE A 109 7.68 4.14 1.95
C ILE A 109 8.44 2.81 1.91
N ILE A 110 9.64 2.80 1.33
CA ILE A 110 10.47 1.59 1.26
C ILE A 110 10.78 1.06 2.67
N LYS A 111 11.14 1.96 3.58
CA LYS A 111 11.43 1.60 4.96
C LYS A 111 10.22 0.94 5.64
N ILE A 112 9.04 1.51 5.45
CA ILE A 112 7.81 0.97 6.04
C ILE A 112 7.49 -0.39 5.44
N VAL A 113 7.59 -0.53 4.12
CA VAL A 113 7.35 -1.82 3.46
C VAL A 113 8.31 -2.88 4.00
N ASN A 114 9.60 -2.56 4.15
CA ASN A 114 10.58 -3.51 4.66
C ASN A 114 10.33 -3.88 6.13
N ASN A 115 9.67 -3.01 6.90
CA ASN A 115 9.27 -3.32 8.27
C ASN A 115 8.12 -4.32 8.31
N TRP A 116 7.26 -4.33 7.30
CA TRP A 116 6.08 -5.21 7.27
C TRP A 116 6.26 -6.45 6.41
N ILE A 117 7.16 -6.42 5.44
CA ILE A 117 7.38 -7.53 4.51
C ILE A 117 8.83 -7.98 4.56
N GLU A 118 9.03 -9.23 4.95
CA GLU A 118 10.34 -9.87 4.91
C GLU A 118 10.59 -10.30 3.46
N ASN A 119 11.66 -9.81 2.87
CA ASN A 119 12.03 -10.13 1.50
C ASN A 119 12.81 -11.45 1.47
N ASP A 120 12.07 -12.54 1.59
CA ASP A 120 12.63 -13.90 1.68
C ASP A 120 12.96 -14.57 0.33
#